data_d01887cc704f8470000c7aabeaa41dc3
#
_entry.id   d01887cc704f8470000c7aabeaa41dc3
#
_cell.length_a   1.000
_cell.length_b   1.000
_cell.length_c   1.000
_cell.angle_alpha   90.00
_cell.angle_beta   90.00
_cell.angle_gamma   90.00
#
_symmetry.space_group_name_H-M   'P 1'
#
loop_
_entity.id
_entity.type
_entity.pdbx_description
1 polymer ?
#
loop_
_entity_poly.entity_id
_entity_poly.type
_entity_poly.pdbx_seq_one_letter_code
_entity_poly.pdbx_strand_id
1 'polypeptide(L)'
;EFRRVLFRSDLMTALGAKVTLVAPPTLLPVGMDDWPCEVSYNLDKAIEEIQPDAVMMLRIQRERMSAAGGGFFPSPAEYSSVYGLTSARRRAMPEHAIVMHPGPMNRGLEITAEAADDPRSRIIEQVGNGVSVRMAALYLLLADEGNQL
;
A
#
# COMPACT_ATOMS: atom_id res chain seq x y z
N GLU A 1 -8.63 -1.39 -9.57
CA GLU A 1 -7.54 -1.50 -8.56
C GLU A 1 -7.99 -1.18 -7.15
N PHE A 2 -8.91 -0.25 -6.97
CA PHE A 2 -9.50 0.08 -5.67
C PHE A 2 -10.12 -1.14 -4.96
N ARG A 3 -10.71 -2.09 -5.70
CA ARG A 3 -11.22 -3.33 -5.10
C ARG A 3 -10.15 -4.11 -4.35
N ARG A 4 -8.90 -4.09 -4.81
CA ARG A 4 -7.78 -4.77 -4.11
C ARG A 4 -7.38 -4.05 -2.82
N VAL A 5 -7.45 -2.72 -2.82
CA VAL A 5 -7.20 -1.92 -1.61
C VAL A 5 -8.31 -2.17 -0.59
N LEU A 6 -9.58 -2.22 -1.03
CA LEU A 6 -10.74 -2.57 -0.22
C LEU A 6 -10.53 -3.90 0.51
N PHE A 7 -10.34 -4.98 -0.24
CA PHE A 7 -10.15 -6.30 0.36
C PHE A 7 -8.98 -6.36 1.34
N ARG A 8 -7.91 -5.64 1.08
CA ARG A 8 -6.78 -5.59 2.01
C ARG A 8 -7.15 -4.85 3.29
N SER A 9 -7.81 -3.70 3.18
CA SER A 9 -8.26 -2.93 4.34
C SER A 9 -9.22 -3.72 5.20
N ASP A 10 -10.21 -4.37 4.60
CA ASP A 10 -11.17 -5.24 5.30
C ASP A 10 -10.47 -6.38 6.02
N LEU A 11 -9.57 -7.10 5.35
CA LEU A 11 -8.83 -8.21 5.95
C LEU A 11 -7.93 -7.75 7.10
N MET A 12 -7.22 -6.65 6.92
CA MET A 12 -6.37 -6.09 7.96
C MET A 12 -7.17 -5.64 9.17
N THR A 13 -8.31 -4.98 8.94
CA THR A 13 -9.19 -4.55 10.02
C THR A 13 -9.83 -5.76 10.73
N ALA A 14 -10.23 -6.79 10.00
CA ALA A 14 -10.72 -8.04 10.59
C ALA A 14 -9.66 -8.74 11.45
N LEU A 15 -8.38 -8.54 11.16
CA LEU A 15 -7.25 -9.00 11.97
C LEU A 15 -6.88 -8.05 13.13
N GLY A 16 -7.67 -7.00 13.35
CA GLY A 16 -7.49 -6.05 14.44
C GLY A 16 -6.55 -4.87 14.14
N ALA A 17 -6.11 -4.69 12.90
CA ALA A 17 -5.30 -3.53 12.53
C ALA A 17 -6.18 -2.28 12.33
N LYS A 18 -5.67 -1.12 12.74
CA LYS A 18 -6.23 0.18 12.33
C LYS A 18 -5.63 0.57 11.00
N VAL A 19 -6.47 0.81 10.01
CA VAL A 19 -6.04 1.14 8.65
C VAL A 19 -6.41 2.58 8.31
N THR A 20 -5.43 3.35 7.84
CA THR A 20 -5.63 4.69 7.28
C THR A 20 -5.16 4.72 5.84
N LEU A 21 -6.04 5.09 4.92
CA LEU A 21 -5.72 5.29 3.51
C LEU A 21 -5.28 6.73 3.27
N VAL A 22 -4.13 6.90 2.63
CA VAL A 22 -3.61 8.22 2.28
C VAL A 22 -3.46 8.31 0.76
N ALA A 23 -4.25 9.18 0.13
CA ALA A 23 -4.23 9.36 -1.32
C ALA A 23 -4.84 10.70 -1.73
N PRO A 24 -4.58 11.19 -2.97
CA PRO A 24 -5.34 12.28 -3.54
C PRO A 24 -6.84 11.95 -3.57
N PRO A 25 -7.73 12.93 -3.35
CA PRO A 25 -9.19 12.70 -3.39
C PRO A 25 -9.66 12.03 -4.68
N THR A 26 -9.00 12.33 -5.79
CA THR A 26 -9.33 11.78 -7.12
C THR A 26 -9.00 10.28 -7.27
N LEU A 27 -8.18 9.72 -6.39
CA LEU A 27 -7.83 8.32 -6.37
C LEU A 27 -8.61 7.51 -5.32
N LEU A 28 -9.43 8.13 -4.53
CA LEU A 28 -10.29 7.46 -3.57
C LEU A 28 -11.66 7.18 -4.20
N PRO A 29 -12.26 6.02 -3.95
CA PRO A 29 -13.60 5.72 -4.45
C PRO A 29 -14.66 6.54 -3.74
N VAL A 30 -15.79 6.71 -4.39
CA VAL A 30 -16.99 7.29 -3.77
C VAL A 30 -17.53 6.32 -2.73
N GLY A 31 -18.04 6.84 -1.60
CA GLY A 31 -18.62 6.00 -0.54
C GLY A 31 -17.58 5.45 0.44
N MET A 32 -16.46 6.15 0.64
CA MET A 32 -15.43 5.74 1.61
C MET A 32 -15.92 5.73 3.06
N ASP A 33 -17.00 6.44 3.38
CA ASP A 33 -17.55 6.53 4.73
C ASP A 33 -18.07 5.17 5.27
N ASP A 34 -18.38 4.25 4.34
CA ASP A 34 -18.84 2.90 4.68
C ASP A 34 -17.68 1.89 4.88
N TRP A 35 -16.44 2.33 4.74
CA TRP A 35 -15.27 1.45 4.81
C TRP A 35 -14.69 1.39 6.21
N PRO A 36 -14.18 0.23 6.64
CA PRO A 36 -13.58 0.06 7.96
C PRO A 36 -12.15 0.63 8.00
N CYS A 37 -11.93 1.82 7.46
CA CYS A 37 -10.64 2.49 7.46
C CYS A 37 -10.82 4.00 7.51
N GLU A 38 -9.84 4.68 8.07
CA GLU A 38 -9.75 6.13 8.06
C GLU A 38 -9.17 6.64 6.74
N VAL A 39 -9.45 7.89 6.41
CA VAL A 39 -8.92 8.55 5.20
C VAL A 39 -8.16 9.81 5.58
N SER A 40 -6.98 9.98 5.01
CA SER A 40 -6.19 11.21 5.09
C SER A 40 -5.74 11.64 3.70
N TYR A 41 -5.64 12.94 3.50
CA TYR A 41 -5.15 13.53 2.25
C TYR A 41 -3.75 14.12 2.40
N ASN A 42 -3.13 13.93 3.57
CA ASN A 42 -1.81 14.47 3.88
C ASN A 42 -0.97 13.39 4.55
N LEU A 43 0.08 12.93 3.85
CA LEU A 43 0.94 11.86 4.34
C LEU A 43 1.80 12.31 5.55
N ASP A 44 2.28 13.53 5.56
CA ASP A 44 3.11 14.05 6.65
C ASP A 44 2.31 14.09 7.95
N LYS A 45 1.09 14.65 7.86
CA LYS A 45 0.16 14.72 9.00
C LYS A 45 -0.25 13.32 9.48
N ALA A 46 -0.52 12.40 8.56
CA ALA A 46 -0.87 11.03 8.90
C ALA A 46 0.28 10.33 9.65
N ILE A 47 1.53 10.49 9.22
CA ILE A 47 2.70 9.94 9.91
C ILE A 47 2.84 10.54 11.32
N GLU A 48 2.70 11.86 11.45
CA GLU A 48 2.87 12.58 12.71
C GLU A 48 1.80 12.23 13.73
N GLU A 49 0.51 12.22 13.33
CA GLU A 49 -0.61 12.03 14.25
C GLU A 49 -0.88 10.55 14.59
N ILE A 50 -0.73 9.66 13.61
CA ILE A 50 -1.07 8.25 13.76
C ILE A 50 0.10 7.46 14.36
N GLN A 51 1.34 7.88 14.10
CA GLN A 51 2.55 7.13 14.51
C GLN A 51 2.47 5.65 14.07
N PRO A 52 2.37 5.36 12.77
CA PRO A 52 2.02 4.04 12.27
C PRO A 52 3.10 2.99 12.54
N ASP A 53 2.71 1.75 12.80
CA ASP A 53 3.62 0.59 12.89
C ASP A 53 4.15 0.17 11.52
N ALA A 54 3.39 0.41 10.45
CA ALA A 54 3.77 0.09 9.09
C ALA A 54 3.24 1.12 8.09
N VAL A 55 4.07 1.49 7.13
CA VAL A 55 3.65 2.28 5.96
C VAL A 55 3.79 1.42 4.72
N MET A 56 2.65 1.08 4.10
CA MET A 56 2.61 0.31 2.87
C MET A 56 2.39 1.23 1.68
N MET A 57 3.44 1.41 0.87
CA MET A 57 3.33 2.13 -0.39
C MET A 57 2.74 1.24 -1.48
N LEU A 58 1.98 1.82 -2.38
CA LEU A 58 1.37 1.10 -3.50
C LEU A 58 1.84 1.70 -4.82
N ARG A 59 2.09 0.83 -5.80
CA ARG A 59 2.50 1.24 -7.14
C ARG A 59 1.41 2.05 -7.82
N ILE A 60 1.79 3.19 -8.36
CA ILE A 60 0.93 3.97 -9.25
C ILE A 60 0.98 3.38 -10.66
N GLN A 61 -0.14 2.87 -11.14
CA GLN A 61 -0.28 2.26 -12.47
C GLN A 61 -0.63 3.31 -13.52
N ARG A 62 0.35 4.11 -13.92
CA ARG A 62 0.19 5.20 -14.90
C ARG A 62 -0.38 4.72 -16.24
N GLU A 63 0.02 3.53 -16.66
CA GLU A 63 -0.44 2.87 -17.87
C GLU A 63 -1.96 2.70 -17.94
N ARG A 64 -2.62 2.51 -16.82
CA ARG A 64 -4.10 2.37 -16.73
C ARG A 64 -4.81 3.72 -16.68
N MET A 65 -4.16 4.72 -16.14
CA MET A 65 -4.74 6.05 -16.01
C MET A 65 -4.72 6.80 -17.33
N SER A 66 -3.71 6.59 -18.18
CA SER A 66 -3.65 7.13 -19.52
C SER A 66 -4.77 6.56 -20.43
N ALA A 67 -5.12 5.29 -20.25
CA ALA A 67 -6.20 4.64 -20.99
C ALA A 67 -7.61 5.14 -20.57
N ALA A 68 -7.75 5.69 -19.36
CA ALA A 68 -9.01 6.20 -18.82
C ALA A 68 -9.24 7.71 -19.04
N GLY A 69 -8.46 8.35 -19.93
CA GLY A 69 -8.65 9.78 -20.25
C GLY A 69 -7.82 10.76 -19.41
N GLY A 70 -6.89 10.30 -18.63
CA GLY A 70 -5.73 11.06 -18.10
C GLY A 70 -5.99 12.17 -17.06
N GLY A 71 -7.23 12.50 -16.71
CA GLY A 71 -7.56 13.70 -15.93
C GLY A 71 -7.55 13.56 -14.39
N PHE A 72 -7.26 12.39 -13.86
CA PHE A 72 -7.46 12.10 -12.42
C PHE A 72 -6.19 12.05 -11.59
N PHE A 73 -5.04 12.19 -12.20
CA PHE A 73 -3.77 12.03 -11.51
C PHE A 73 -2.96 13.33 -11.51
N PRO A 74 -2.44 13.76 -10.37
CA PRO A 74 -1.50 14.87 -10.31
C PRO A 74 -0.26 14.54 -11.15
N SER A 75 0.51 15.54 -11.53
CA SER A 75 1.77 15.29 -12.22
C SER A 75 2.66 14.35 -11.39
N PRO A 76 3.55 13.55 -12.01
CA PRO A 76 4.45 12.67 -11.27
C PRO A 76 5.29 13.40 -10.21
N ALA A 77 5.72 14.63 -10.51
CA ALA A 77 6.48 15.45 -9.58
C ALA A 77 5.62 15.90 -8.39
N GLU A 78 4.40 16.31 -8.64
CA GLU A 78 3.43 16.70 -7.61
C GLU A 78 3.08 15.51 -6.72
N TYR A 79 2.75 14.36 -7.33
CA TYR A 79 2.45 13.15 -6.57
C TYR A 79 3.63 12.74 -5.68
N SER A 80 4.83 12.67 -6.23
CA SER A 80 6.04 12.33 -5.47
C SER A 80 6.29 13.29 -4.31
N SER A 81 6.09 14.59 -4.54
CA SER A 81 6.26 15.63 -3.52
C SER A 81 5.25 15.50 -2.38
N VAL A 82 3.97 15.26 -2.70
CA VAL A 82 2.88 15.28 -1.70
C VAL A 82 2.66 13.91 -1.07
N TYR A 83 2.74 12.81 -1.84
CA TYR A 83 2.36 11.47 -1.41
C TYR A 83 3.51 10.45 -1.44
N GLY A 84 4.65 10.77 -2.04
CA GLY A 84 5.80 9.86 -2.09
C GLY A 84 6.46 9.67 -0.72
N LEU A 85 6.83 8.45 -0.38
CA LEU A 85 7.63 8.17 0.81
C LEU A 85 9.09 8.56 0.56
N THR A 86 9.46 9.72 1.07
CA THR A 86 10.83 10.25 1.01
C THR A 86 11.65 9.82 2.23
N SER A 87 12.98 10.01 2.16
CA SER A 87 13.87 9.78 3.30
C SER A 87 13.51 10.64 4.51
N ALA A 88 12.99 11.85 4.29
CA ALA A 88 12.54 12.72 5.37
C ALA A 88 11.31 12.15 6.08
N ARG A 89 10.29 11.74 5.32
CA ARG A 89 9.08 11.11 5.85
C ARG A 89 9.38 9.81 6.57
N ARG A 90 10.28 9.01 5.98
CA ARG A 90 10.72 7.77 6.59
C ARG A 90 11.41 8.02 7.95
N ARG A 91 12.22 9.07 8.10
CA ARG A 91 12.83 9.45 9.38
C ARG A 91 11.82 9.95 10.41
N ALA A 92 10.73 10.56 9.97
CA ALA A 92 9.63 11.01 10.82
C ALA A 92 8.74 9.88 11.34
N MET A 93 8.79 8.70 10.73
CA MET A 93 8.09 7.51 11.22
C MET A 93 8.70 7.02 12.54
N PRO A 94 7.91 6.36 13.41
CA PRO A 94 8.41 5.69 14.60
C PRO A 94 9.61 4.78 14.30
N GLU A 95 10.49 4.60 15.26
CA GLU A 95 11.72 3.82 15.06
C GLU A 95 11.43 2.35 14.74
N HIS A 96 10.38 1.78 15.32
CA HIS A 96 9.92 0.41 15.08
C HIS A 96 9.16 0.23 13.76
N ALA A 97 8.69 1.33 13.16
CA ALA A 97 7.84 1.27 11.97
C ALA A 97 8.56 0.70 10.75
N ILE A 98 7.88 -0.17 10.04
CA ILE A 98 8.41 -0.81 8.84
C ILE A 98 7.87 -0.18 7.55
N VAL A 99 8.66 -0.28 6.49
CA VAL A 99 8.27 0.14 5.14
C VAL A 99 7.94 -1.09 4.31
N MET A 100 6.77 -1.08 3.67
CA MET A 100 6.25 -2.18 2.86
C MET A 100 5.88 -1.71 1.45
N HIS A 101 5.96 -2.61 0.49
CA HIS A 101 5.48 -2.41 -0.89
C HIS A 101 5.30 -3.78 -1.57
N PRO A 102 4.16 -4.07 -2.21
CA PRO A 102 3.91 -5.38 -2.81
C PRO A 102 4.76 -5.68 -4.06
N GLY A 103 5.55 -4.69 -4.54
CA GLY A 103 6.29 -4.78 -5.80
C GLY A 103 5.39 -4.90 -7.05
N PRO A 104 5.94 -4.62 -8.24
CA PRO A 104 7.14 -3.81 -8.46
C PRO A 104 6.92 -2.35 -8.05
N MET A 105 7.98 -1.61 -7.70
CA MET A 105 7.89 -0.20 -7.30
C MET A 105 8.41 0.74 -8.39
N ASN A 106 7.88 1.98 -8.41
CA ASN A 106 8.40 3.07 -9.23
C ASN A 106 9.27 3.97 -8.34
N ARG A 107 10.58 3.70 -8.29
CA ARG A 107 11.53 4.52 -7.53
C ARG A 107 11.51 5.97 -8.02
N GLY A 108 11.43 6.92 -7.09
CA GLY A 108 11.30 8.35 -7.40
C GLY A 108 9.86 8.82 -7.65
N LEU A 109 8.87 7.94 -7.60
CA LEU A 109 7.45 8.31 -7.68
C LEU A 109 6.75 8.10 -6.33
N GLU A 110 6.31 6.87 -6.03
CA GLU A 110 5.65 6.59 -4.74
C GLU A 110 6.63 6.37 -3.59
N ILE A 111 7.90 6.03 -3.89
CA ILE A 111 8.95 5.81 -2.90
C ILE A 111 10.32 6.22 -3.46
N THR A 112 11.13 6.89 -2.67
CA THR A 112 12.52 7.18 -3.07
C THR A 112 13.41 5.94 -2.91
N ALA A 113 14.55 5.91 -3.62
CA ALA A 113 15.50 4.80 -3.53
C ALA A 113 15.99 4.61 -2.09
N GLU A 114 16.33 5.68 -1.41
CA GLU A 114 16.85 5.66 -0.05
C GLU A 114 15.81 5.13 0.96
N ALA A 115 14.53 5.46 0.75
CA ALA A 115 13.46 4.94 1.62
C ALA A 115 13.16 3.46 1.34
N ALA A 116 13.28 3.03 0.07
CA ALA A 116 13.08 1.64 -0.32
C ALA A 116 14.21 0.71 0.17
N ASP A 117 15.44 1.22 0.20
CA ASP A 117 16.65 0.46 0.58
C ASP A 117 17.03 0.66 2.07
N ASP A 118 16.16 1.30 2.85
CA ASP A 118 16.36 1.50 4.28
C ASP A 118 16.36 0.17 5.06
N PRO A 119 17.15 0.01 6.14
CA PRO A 119 17.17 -1.19 6.97
C PRO A 119 15.82 -1.63 7.54
N ARG A 120 14.86 -0.71 7.69
CA ARG A 120 13.48 -0.99 8.12
C ARG A 120 12.54 -1.38 6.97
N SER A 121 13.03 -1.41 5.73
CA SER A 121 12.27 -1.89 4.57
C SER A 121 12.10 -3.40 4.66
N ARG A 122 10.86 -3.86 4.52
CA ARG A 122 10.47 -5.27 4.45
C ARG A 122 9.94 -5.65 3.07
N ILE A 123 10.26 -4.85 2.07
CA ILE A 123 9.72 -5.00 0.71
C ILE A 123 10.12 -6.34 0.09
N ILE A 124 11.40 -6.71 0.19
CA ILE A 124 11.90 -7.97 -0.38
C ILE A 124 11.32 -9.17 0.36
N GLU A 125 11.30 -9.12 1.69
CA GLU A 125 10.69 -10.17 2.53
C GLU A 125 9.20 -10.32 2.21
N GLN A 126 8.47 -9.22 2.07
CA GLN A 126 7.04 -9.23 1.70
C GLN A 126 6.80 -9.90 0.36
N VAL A 127 7.62 -9.62 -0.65
CA VAL A 127 7.50 -10.26 -1.98
C VAL A 127 7.77 -11.76 -1.89
N GLY A 128 8.82 -12.17 -1.19
CA GLY A 128 9.15 -13.57 -0.96
C GLY A 128 8.04 -14.32 -0.19
N ASN A 129 7.59 -13.76 0.92
CA ASN A 129 6.50 -14.31 1.73
C ASN A 129 5.19 -14.42 0.93
N GLY A 130 4.94 -13.46 0.03
CA GLY A 130 3.79 -13.48 -0.86
C GLY A 130 3.75 -14.68 -1.81
N VAL A 131 4.90 -15.24 -2.21
CA VAL A 131 4.97 -16.48 -2.99
C VAL A 131 4.57 -17.67 -2.11
N SER A 132 5.16 -17.80 -0.93
CA SER A 132 4.88 -18.89 0.00
C SER A 132 3.41 -18.93 0.43
N VAL A 133 2.82 -17.79 0.74
CA VAL A 133 1.40 -17.69 1.12
C VAL A 133 0.49 -18.11 -0.04
N ARG A 134 0.80 -17.70 -1.28
CA ARG A 134 0.01 -18.11 -2.45
C ARG A 134 0.12 -19.60 -2.70
N MET A 135 1.32 -20.18 -2.56
CA MET A 135 1.53 -21.64 -2.67
C MET A 135 0.71 -22.39 -1.62
N ALA A 136 0.72 -21.94 -0.37
CA ALA A 136 -0.07 -22.54 0.69
C ALA A 136 -1.58 -22.44 0.41
N ALA A 137 -2.06 -21.29 -0.03
CA ALA A 137 -3.47 -21.09 -0.39
C ALA A 137 -3.89 -22.02 -1.55
N LEU A 138 -3.08 -22.11 -2.60
CA LEU A 138 -3.35 -23.01 -3.73
C LEU A 138 -3.34 -24.50 -3.27
N TYR A 139 -2.38 -24.87 -2.44
CA TYR A 139 -2.30 -26.22 -1.90
C TYR A 139 -3.57 -26.57 -1.11
N LEU A 140 -4.01 -25.70 -0.20
CA LEU A 140 -5.23 -25.96 0.58
C LEU A 140 -6.47 -26.07 -0.31
N LEU A 141 -6.60 -25.21 -1.33
CA LEU A 141 -7.76 -25.23 -2.22
C LEU A 141 -7.78 -26.44 -3.17
N LEU A 142 -6.61 -26.94 -3.59
CA LEU A 142 -6.52 -28.04 -4.55
C LEU A 142 -6.37 -29.43 -3.88
N ALA A 143 -5.80 -29.49 -2.68
CA ALA A 143 -5.64 -30.75 -1.96
C ALA A 143 -6.95 -31.29 -1.37
N ASP A 144 -7.91 -30.43 -1.10
CA ASP A 144 -9.21 -30.81 -0.53
C ASP A 144 -10.12 -31.52 -1.55
N GLU A 145 -9.88 -31.35 -2.86
CA GLU A 145 -10.62 -32.07 -3.92
C GLU A 145 -10.12 -33.49 -4.13
N GLY A 146 -8.93 -33.84 -3.63
CA GLY A 146 -8.34 -35.18 -3.78
C GLY A 146 -8.75 -36.21 -2.73
N ASN A 147 -9.44 -35.81 -1.68
CA ASN A 147 -9.78 -36.69 -0.54
C ASN A 147 -11.26 -37.12 -0.50
N GLN A 148 -11.99 -36.92 -1.60
CA GLN A 148 -13.38 -37.37 -1.77
C GLN A 148 -13.52 -38.48 -2.84
N LEU A 149 -12.52 -39.36 -2.97
CA LEU A 149 -12.63 -40.61 -3.73
C LEU A 149 -12.46 -41.82 -2.82
#